data_7087aba29d421ff3e84e400e806bc1d3
#
_entry.id   7087aba29d421ff3e84e400e806bc1d3
#
_cell.length_a   1.000
_cell.length_b   1.000
_cell.length_c   1.000
_cell.angle_alpha   90.00
_cell.angle_beta   90.00
_cell.angle_gamma   90.00
#
_symmetry.space_group_name_H-M   'P 1'
#
loop_
_entity.id
_entity.type
_entity.pdbx_description
1 polymer ?
#
loop_
_entity_poly.entity_id
_entity_poly.type
_entity_poly.pdbx_seq_one_letter_code
_entity_poly.pdbx_strand_id
1 'polypeptide(L)'
;MFINKLKVENFGPIKAGYEADDGYLSLNQLSVFCGTQGTGKSTLVKLYSTFVWLEKALMRGEMKASYPVQYSRFVKKYLAYHGIDTYVCPDTYIHFKGQCYDFEYKEGSFSLTEHIDNIGYQRPQVMYYPAERNLLSSIVEKASAIKGLPESLLTLQTDYRQACQSMSEDVSLPINKVRFHYDTLNQIGRIVASDHTVRIDKASSGLQSATPLYITLNHLYECTCLGKQSNTTKATSKEQETIDKRIHSLLLDDTIDDTTRSLLIKKLSDNINKRLISIIEEPEQNLFPDSQEKVLYELIRLSAQADNQLLFTTHSPYMINFIMLAIKAFQVAQIATDAKDRQTIDTIVPLGSAIDGEKVSIYQIDLEGNICQLPKYEDIPTDDNYLNTILMNTNTKYSDLVEIQMRYE
;
A
#
# COMPACT_ATOMS: atom_id res chain seq x y z
N MET A 1 -0.66 -15.19 -8.59
CA MET A 1 0.17 -14.19 -7.85
C MET A 1 1.03 -14.94 -6.82
N PHE A 2 2.31 -14.60 -6.68
CA PHE A 2 3.16 -15.16 -5.61
C PHE A 2 2.80 -14.48 -4.28
N ILE A 3 2.69 -15.25 -3.20
CA ILE A 3 2.38 -14.75 -1.87
C ILE A 3 3.68 -14.64 -1.08
N ASN A 4 4.09 -13.41 -0.82
CA ASN A 4 5.23 -13.14 0.04
C ASN A 4 4.90 -13.53 1.50
N LYS A 5 5.91 -13.98 2.25
CA LYS A 5 5.75 -14.34 3.66
C LYS A 5 6.73 -13.55 4.51
N LEU A 6 6.25 -13.06 5.65
CA LEU A 6 7.05 -12.27 6.59
C LEU A 6 6.94 -12.85 8.00
N LYS A 7 8.08 -13.12 8.63
CA LYS A 7 8.20 -13.51 10.03
C LYS A 7 8.99 -12.45 10.79
N VAL A 8 8.47 -12.00 11.92
CA VAL A 8 9.09 -10.96 12.75
C VAL A 8 8.94 -11.32 14.22
N GLU A 9 10.04 -11.36 14.93
CA GLU A 9 10.11 -11.60 16.37
C GLU A 9 11.09 -10.61 17.00
N ASN A 10 10.77 -10.10 18.19
CA ASN A 10 11.60 -9.19 18.97
C ASN A 10 12.12 -7.97 18.18
N PHE A 11 11.21 -7.30 17.48
CA PHE A 11 11.54 -6.10 16.72
C PHE A 11 10.61 -4.93 17.07
N GLY A 12 11.12 -3.97 17.81
CA GLY A 12 10.36 -2.84 18.33
C GLY A 12 9.15 -3.28 19.17
N PRO A 13 7.93 -2.88 18.79
CA PRO A 13 6.71 -3.30 19.50
C PRO A 13 6.35 -4.78 19.33
N ILE A 14 6.80 -5.42 18.26
CA ILE A 14 6.51 -6.85 18.00
C ILE A 14 7.38 -7.71 18.92
N LYS A 15 6.74 -8.63 19.67
CA LYS A 15 7.42 -9.54 20.62
C LYS A 15 7.46 -10.97 20.06
N ALA A 16 6.48 -11.81 20.39
CA ALA A 16 6.43 -13.18 19.87
C ALA A 16 6.08 -13.23 18.36
N GLY A 17 5.45 -12.17 17.84
CA GLY A 17 5.04 -12.10 16.44
C GLY A 17 3.78 -12.93 16.17
N TYR A 18 3.75 -13.61 15.02
CA TYR A 18 2.65 -14.47 14.60
C TYR A 18 2.98 -15.92 14.93
N GLU A 19 2.11 -16.61 15.70
CA GLU A 19 2.40 -17.94 16.18
C GLU A 19 1.97 -19.06 15.23
N ALA A 20 0.91 -18.83 14.44
CA ALA A 20 0.45 -19.82 13.47
C ALA A 20 1.37 -19.85 12.21
N ASP A 21 1.19 -20.84 11.35
CA ASP A 21 1.91 -20.98 10.06
C ASP A 21 3.44 -20.88 10.20
N ASP A 22 4.01 -21.53 11.21
CA ASP A 22 5.45 -21.46 11.55
C ASP A 22 5.95 -20.03 11.81
N GLY A 23 5.07 -19.12 12.21
CA GLY A 23 5.36 -17.71 12.46
C GLY A 23 5.31 -16.80 11.23
N TYR A 24 4.86 -17.29 10.08
CA TYR A 24 4.85 -16.51 8.85
C TYR A 24 3.49 -15.87 8.55
N LEU A 25 3.47 -14.56 8.48
CA LEU A 25 2.36 -13.79 7.91
C LEU A 25 2.32 -13.99 6.39
N SER A 26 1.20 -14.42 5.85
CA SER A 26 0.97 -14.53 4.40
C SER A 26 0.43 -13.21 3.88
N LEU A 27 1.21 -12.52 3.02
CA LEU A 27 0.85 -11.20 2.49
C LEU A 27 0.13 -11.36 1.16
N ASN A 28 -1.19 -11.43 1.25
CA ASN A 28 -2.11 -11.65 0.15
C ASN A 28 -2.33 -10.38 -0.70
N GLN A 29 -3.21 -10.47 -1.69
CA GLN A 29 -3.55 -9.36 -2.58
C GLN A 29 -4.06 -8.13 -1.80
N LEU A 30 -4.88 -8.35 -0.78
CA LEU A 30 -5.24 -7.36 0.23
C LEU A 30 -4.79 -7.88 1.61
N SER A 31 -3.89 -7.15 2.26
CA SER A 31 -3.44 -7.46 3.63
C SER A 31 -3.64 -6.26 4.54
N VAL A 32 -4.34 -6.46 5.65
CA VAL A 32 -4.72 -5.41 6.57
C VAL A 32 -4.16 -5.70 7.96
N PHE A 33 -3.57 -4.70 8.58
CA PHE A 33 -3.08 -4.77 9.95
C PHE A 33 -3.90 -3.84 10.84
N CYS A 34 -4.66 -4.41 11.77
CA CYS A 34 -5.50 -3.66 12.70
C CYS A 34 -5.04 -3.86 14.15
N GLY A 35 -5.50 -3.00 15.05
CA GLY A 35 -5.17 -3.02 16.48
C GLY A 35 -5.00 -1.62 17.05
N THR A 36 -4.68 -1.53 18.34
CA THR A 36 -4.48 -0.25 19.04
C THR A 36 -3.25 0.50 18.58
N GLN A 37 -3.11 1.74 18.98
CA GLN A 37 -1.94 2.56 18.67
C GLN A 37 -0.68 1.99 19.35
N GLY A 38 0.47 2.08 18.66
CA GLY A 38 1.76 1.65 19.20
C GLY A 38 2.04 0.14 19.17
N THR A 39 1.12 -0.72 18.71
CA THR A 39 1.28 -2.18 18.71
C THR A 39 2.20 -2.74 17.61
N GLY A 40 2.68 -1.93 16.66
CA GLY A 40 3.63 -2.38 15.64
C GLY A 40 3.03 -2.61 14.24
N LYS A 41 1.78 -2.18 13.99
CA LYS A 41 1.18 -2.27 12.64
C LYS A 41 2.06 -1.63 11.56
N SER A 42 2.46 -0.37 11.78
CA SER A 42 3.35 0.37 10.86
C SER A 42 4.72 -0.31 10.72
N THR A 43 5.22 -0.97 11.76
CA THR A 43 6.48 -1.71 11.72
C THR A 43 6.44 -2.83 10.67
N LEU A 44 5.35 -3.59 10.61
CA LEU A 44 5.19 -4.70 9.65
C LEU A 44 5.14 -4.21 8.21
N VAL A 45 4.36 -3.15 7.93
CA VAL A 45 4.24 -2.62 6.57
C VAL A 45 5.51 -1.91 6.10
N LYS A 46 6.26 -1.28 7.02
CA LYS A 46 7.59 -0.71 6.75
C LYS A 46 8.62 -1.77 6.40
N LEU A 47 8.66 -2.87 7.15
CA LEU A 47 9.51 -4.01 6.84
C LEU A 47 9.16 -4.61 5.47
N TYR A 48 7.89 -4.82 5.21
CA TYR A 48 7.44 -5.33 3.90
C TYR A 48 7.87 -4.41 2.77
N SER A 49 7.65 -3.10 2.90
CA SER A 49 8.11 -2.10 1.92
C SER A 49 9.61 -2.21 1.66
N THR A 50 10.40 -2.35 2.72
CA THR A 50 11.86 -2.50 2.63
C THR A 50 12.25 -3.75 1.83
N PHE A 51 11.67 -4.90 2.13
CA PHE A 51 12.06 -6.16 1.48
C PHE A 51 11.64 -6.22 0.01
N VAL A 52 10.43 -5.81 -0.31
CA VAL A 52 9.97 -5.78 -1.70
C VAL A 52 10.79 -4.79 -2.53
N TRP A 53 11.19 -3.66 -1.95
CA TRP A 53 12.08 -2.71 -2.62
C TRP A 53 13.48 -3.31 -2.82
N LEU A 54 14.05 -4.00 -1.81
CA LEU A 54 15.35 -4.67 -1.91
C LEU A 54 15.33 -5.75 -3.01
N GLU A 55 14.31 -6.61 -3.03
CA GLU A 55 14.15 -7.63 -4.07
C GLU A 55 14.10 -6.99 -5.46
N LYS A 56 13.28 -5.95 -5.63
CA LYS A 56 13.19 -5.19 -6.88
C LYS A 56 14.54 -4.63 -7.32
N ALA A 57 15.28 -4.01 -6.40
CA ALA A 57 16.56 -3.38 -6.69
C ALA A 57 17.66 -4.41 -7.06
N LEU A 58 17.66 -5.58 -6.43
CA LEU A 58 18.53 -6.70 -6.76
C LEU A 58 18.20 -7.27 -8.14
N MET A 59 16.92 -7.51 -8.42
CA MET A 59 16.46 -8.03 -9.71
C MET A 59 16.71 -7.06 -10.88
N ARG A 60 16.80 -5.76 -10.62
CA ARG A 60 17.21 -4.74 -11.60
C ARG A 60 18.72 -4.66 -11.80
N GLY A 61 19.51 -5.28 -10.93
CA GLY A 61 20.96 -5.12 -10.92
C GLY A 61 21.42 -3.73 -10.46
N GLU A 62 20.57 -2.95 -9.80
CA GLU A 62 20.92 -1.63 -9.24
C GLU A 62 21.94 -1.74 -8.10
N MET A 63 21.97 -2.90 -7.44
CA MET A 63 22.93 -3.20 -6.40
C MET A 63 23.39 -4.66 -6.49
N LYS A 64 24.61 -4.91 -6.00
CA LYS A 64 25.12 -6.28 -5.82
C LYS A 64 24.51 -6.89 -4.55
N ALA A 65 24.29 -8.20 -4.54
CA ALA A 65 23.76 -8.94 -3.38
C ALA A 65 24.59 -8.72 -2.10
N SER A 66 25.90 -8.53 -2.22
CA SER A 66 26.78 -8.23 -1.08
C SER A 66 26.56 -6.84 -0.45
N TYR A 67 25.91 -5.90 -1.16
CA TYR A 67 25.83 -4.52 -0.72
C TYR A 67 24.95 -4.33 0.55
N PRO A 68 23.71 -4.86 0.64
CA PRO A 68 22.90 -4.72 1.83
C PRO A 68 23.44 -5.51 3.03
N VAL A 69 24.21 -6.58 2.78
CA VAL A 69 24.78 -7.45 3.83
C VAL A 69 25.95 -6.79 4.57
N GLN A 70 26.79 -6.03 3.87
CA GLN A 70 28.00 -5.46 4.44
C GLN A 70 27.76 -4.22 5.30
N TYR A 71 28.61 -4.02 6.31
CA TYR A 71 28.69 -2.79 7.15
C TYR A 71 27.39 -2.43 7.87
N SER A 72 26.56 -3.41 8.19
CA SER A 72 25.24 -3.21 8.82
C SER A 72 24.33 -2.25 8.01
N ARG A 73 24.48 -2.23 6.68
CA ARG A 73 23.70 -1.34 5.82
C ARG A 73 22.20 -1.63 5.87
N PHE A 74 21.82 -2.88 6.09
CA PHE A 74 20.42 -3.23 6.28
C PHE A 74 19.79 -2.36 7.38
N VAL A 75 20.41 -2.30 8.53
CA VAL A 75 19.92 -1.48 9.67
C VAL A 75 20.12 0.01 9.38
N LYS A 76 21.38 0.42 9.12
CA LYS A 76 21.77 1.84 9.05
C LYS A 76 21.22 2.61 7.86
N LYS A 77 20.78 1.93 6.81
CA LYS A 77 20.26 2.56 5.59
C LYS A 77 18.81 2.19 5.33
N TYR A 78 18.49 0.88 5.27
CA TYR A 78 17.18 0.45 4.84
C TYR A 78 16.12 0.51 5.93
N LEU A 79 16.44 0.10 7.16
CA LEU A 79 15.54 0.31 8.30
C LEU A 79 15.48 1.80 8.71
N ALA A 80 16.60 2.53 8.63
CA ALA A 80 16.66 3.97 8.91
C ALA A 80 15.81 4.80 7.94
N TYR A 81 15.66 4.36 6.68
CA TYR A 81 14.77 5.01 5.70
C TYR A 81 13.32 5.16 6.22
N HIS A 82 12.87 4.18 6.99
CA HIS A 82 11.55 4.18 7.63
C HIS A 82 11.58 4.60 9.10
N GLY A 83 12.75 4.98 9.65
CA GLY A 83 12.91 5.37 11.06
C GLY A 83 12.68 4.22 12.04
N ILE A 84 12.99 2.98 11.66
CA ILE A 84 12.83 1.77 12.50
C ILE A 84 14.17 1.06 12.79
N ASP A 85 15.28 1.70 12.53
CA ASP A 85 16.63 1.17 12.78
C ASP A 85 16.93 0.98 14.28
N THR A 86 16.33 1.80 15.14
CA THR A 86 16.45 1.70 16.59
C THR A 86 15.61 0.57 17.22
N TYR A 87 14.79 -0.12 16.45
CA TYR A 87 13.93 -1.23 16.92
C TYR A 87 14.69 -2.57 17.06
N VAL A 88 15.88 -2.64 16.51
CA VAL A 88 16.74 -3.83 16.56
C VAL A 88 17.23 -4.06 17.98
N CYS A 89 17.10 -5.29 18.48
CA CYS A 89 17.69 -5.78 19.72
C CYS A 89 18.49 -7.08 19.47
N PRO A 90 19.26 -7.58 20.44
CA PRO A 90 20.08 -8.79 20.24
C PRO A 90 19.29 -10.02 19.79
N ASP A 91 18.04 -10.16 20.26
CA ASP A 91 17.17 -11.31 19.98
C ASP A 91 16.24 -11.06 18.76
N THR A 92 16.45 -9.98 18.01
CA THR A 92 15.65 -9.68 16.83
C THR A 92 15.82 -10.77 15.78
N TYR A 93 14.67 -11.32 15.33
CA TYR A 93 14.59 -12.23 14.20
C TYR A 93 13.60 -11.70 13.17
N ILE A 94 14.06 -11.54 11.93
CA ILE A 94 13.22 -11.14 10.81
C ILE A 94 13.55 -12.05 9.63
N HIS A 95 12.53 -12.67 9.04
CA HIS A 95 12.68 -13.48 7.84
C HIS A 95 11.61 -13.14 6.83
N PHE A 96 12.01 -12.78 5.62
CA PHE A 96 11.12 -12.51 4.51
C PHE A 96 11.37 -13.53 3.39
N LYS A 97 10.31 -14.20 2.97
CA LYS A 97 10.33 -15.10 1.81
C LYS A 97 9.71 -14.37 0.63
N GLY A 98 10.57 -13.89 -0.27
CA GLY A 98 10.18 -13.21 -1.49
C GLY A 98 10.05 -14.18 -2.68
N GLN A 99 9.72 -13.64 -3.84
CA GLN A 99 9.60 -14.44 -5.06
C GLN A 99 10.96 -14.88 -5.60
N CYS A 100 11.97 -14.01 -5.51
CA CYS A 100 13.32 -14.25 -6.07
C CYS A 100 14.39 -14.34 -5.00
N TYR A 101 14.14 -13.76 -3.84
CA TYR A 101 15.09 -13.74 -2.73
C TYR A 101 14.39 -14.02 -1.39
N ASP A 102 15.07 -14.80 -0.54
CA ASP A 102 14.80 -14.82 0.90
C ASP A 102 15.78 -13.89 1.59
N PHE A 103 15.29 -13.12 2.57
CA PHE A 103 16.08 -12.21 3.39
C PHE A 103 15.94 -12.61 4.86
N GLU A 104 17.05 -12.74 5.55
CA GLU A 104 17.07 -13.08 6.97
C GLU A 104 17.91 -12.07 7.76
N TYR A 105 17.38 -11.60 8.88
CA TYR A 105 18.12 -10.87 9.90
C TYR A 105 18.05 -11.64 11.21
N LYS A 106 19.21 -12.09 11.68
CA LYS A 106 19.35 -12.89 12.88
C LYS A 106 20.68 -12.60 13.56
N GLU A 107 20.69 -12.51 14.91
CA GLU A 107 21.91 -12.33 15.70
C GLU A 107 22.78 -11.15 15.21
N GLY A 108 22.15 -10.04 14.86
CA GLY A 108 22.83 -8.84 14.35
C GLY A 108 23.39 -8.95 12.93
N SER A 109 23.15 -10.07 12.24
CA SER A 109 23.62 -10.32 10.88
C SER A 109 22.47 -10.34 9.87
N PHE A 110 22.67 -9.71 8.73
CA PHE A 110 21.73 -9.74 7.60
C PHE A 110 22.29 -10.64 6.49
N SER A 111 21.47 -11.53 6.01
CA SER A 111 21.80 -12.44 4.90
C SER A 111 20.69 -12.47 3.85
N LEU A 112 21.00 -12.93 2.66
CA LEU A 112 20.04 -13.16 1.60
C LEU A 112 20.38 -14.41 0.81
N THR A 113 19.35 -15.08 0.31
CA THR A 113 19.48 -16.28 -0.54
C THR A 113 18.68 -16.04 -1.81
N GLU A 114 19.32 -16.19 -2.96
CA GLU A 114 18.66 -16.08 -4.28
C GLU A 114 18.02 -17.41 -4.66
N HIS A 115 16.80 -17.36 -5.18
CA HIS A 115 16.11 -18.53 -5.72
C HIS A 115 16.58 -18.82 -7.14
N ILE A 116 16.81 -20.10 -7.46
CA ILE A 116 17.30 -20.54 -8.76
C ILE A 116 16.24 -20.31 -9.85
N ASP A 117 14.96 -20.45 -9.51
CA ASP A 117 13.83 -20.32 -10.43
C ASP A 117 13.18 -18.95 -10.36
N ASN A 118 13.75 -17.97 -11.06
CA ASN A 118 13.21 -16.60 -11.18
C ASN A 118 12.13 -16.48 -12.29
N ILE A 119 11.56 -17.60 -12.72
CA ILE A 119 10.58 -17.64 -13.81
C ILE A 119 9.30 -16.94 -13.38
N GLY A 120 8.91 -15.89 -14.12
CA GLY A 120 7.63 -15.19 -13.90
C GLY A 120 7.69 -14.05 -12.88
N TYR A 121 8.89 -13.58 -12.46
CA TYR A 121 8.97 -12.37 -11.63
C TYR A 121 8.37 -11.17 -12.35
N GLN A 122 7.35 -10.59 -11.75
CA GLN A 122 6.76 -9.35 -12.23
C GLN A 122 7.25 -8.20 -11.38
N ARG A 123 8.09 -7.35 -11.98
CA ARG A 123 8.67 -6.21 -11.28
C ARG A 123 7.59 -5.25 -10.78
N PRO A 124 7.52 -4.98 -9.46
CA PRO A 124 6.53 -4.10 -8.91
C PRO A 124 6.93 -2.61 -8.99
N GLN A 125 5.95 -1.74 -9.19
CA GLN A 125 6.00 -0.37 -8.70
C GLN A 125 5.62 -0.40 -7.23
N VAL A 126 6.56 -0.13 -6.35
CA VAL A 126 6.33 -0.11 -4.90
C VAL A 126 6.16 1.33 -4.46
N MET A 127 5.08 1.61 -3.72
CA MET A 127 4.85 2.91 -3.12
C MET A 127 4.39 2.79 -1.68
N TYR A 128 5.07 3.50 -0.79
CA TYR A 128 4.75 3.61 0.61
C TYR A 128 4.17 4.98 0.92
N TYR A 129 2.99 5.00 1.56
CA TYR A 129 2.25 6.19 1.94
C TYR A 129 2.24 6.32 3.47
N PRO A 130 3.12 7.15 4.06
CA PRO A 130 3.19 7.33 5.50
C PRO A 130 1.94 8.04 6.07
N ALA A 131 1.71 7.91 7.38
CA ALA A 131 0.62 8.59 8.07
C ALA A 131 0.75 10.12 8.00
N GLU A 132 1.98 10.63 7.97
CA GLU A 132 2.29 12.08 7.92
C GLU A 132 2.04 12.73 6.55
N ARG A 133 1.45 12.02 5.58
CA ARG A 133 1.22 12.52 4.21
C ARG A 133 0.39 13.79 4.10
N ASN A 134 -0.42 14.12 5.13
CA ASN A 134 -1.17 15.38 5.18
C ASN A 134 -0.24 16.61 5.19
N LEU A 135 1.01 16.48 5.69
CA LEU A 135 2.01 17.55 5.64
C LEU A 135 2.30 18.00 4.20
N LEU A 136 2.20 17.10 3.23
CA LEU A 136 2.47 17.43 1.82
C LEU A 136 1.51 18.51 1.30
N SER A 137 0.27 18.50 1.74
CA SER A 137 -0.73 19.51 1.37
C SER A 137 -0.40 20.91 1.92
N SER A 138 0.33 20.98 3.04
CA SER A 138 0.70 22.23 3.71
C SER A 138 2.08 22.77 3.30
N ILE A 139 2.96 21.93 2.76
CA ILE A 139 4.40 22.21 2.60
C ILE A 139 4.80 22.30 1.12
N VAL A 140 3.92 22.09 0.16
CA VAL A 140 4.20 21.87 -1.28
C VAL A 140 5.23 22.87 -1.85
N GLU A 141 5.21 24.12 -1.42
CA GLU A 141 6.15 25.15 -1.92
C GLU A 141 7.48 25.21 -1.15
N LYS A 142 7.59 24.61 0.05
CA LYS A 142 8.69 24.81 1.00
C LYS A 142 9.41 23.54 1.45
N ALA A 143 8.98 22.36 1.01
CA ALA A 143 9.46 21.09 1.58
C ALA A 143 10.96 20.85 1.38
N SER A 144 11.56 21.36 0.31
CA SER A 144 13.03 21.30 0.12
C SER A 144 13.80 22.15 1.14
N ALA A 145 13.13 23.07 1.85
CA ALA A 145 13.73 23.92 2.89
C ALA A 145 13.58 23.34 4.31
N ILE A 146 12.77 22.30 4.52
CA ILE A 146 12.54 21.70 5.83
C ILE A 146 13.54 20.55 6.02
N LYS A 147 14.54 20.78 6.88
CA LYS A 147 15.48 19.72 7.29
C LYS A 147 14.81 18.75 8.26
N GLY A 148 15.09 17.45 8.11
CA GLY A 148 14.67 16.42 9.06
C GLY A 148 13.32 15.77 8.79
N LEU A 149 12.75 15.93 7.59
CA LEU A 149 11.60 15.12 7.17
C LEU A 149 12.03 13.66 6.93
N PRO A 150 11.16 12.68 7.25
CA PRO A 150 11.41 11.28 6.92
C PRO A 150 11.68 11.07 5.42
N GLU A 151 12.66 10.23 5.08
CA GLU A 151 13.00 9.95 3.67
C GLU A 151 11.82 9.38 2.89
N SER A 152 10.97 8.58 3.53
CA SER A 152 9.75 8.02 2.94
C SER A 152 8.74 9.11 2.54
N LEU A 153 8.63 10.18 3.36
CA LEU A 153 7.77 11.32 3.04
C LEU A 153 8.33 12.17 1.89
N LEU A 154 9.66 12.32 1.81
CA LEU A 154 10.33 13.01 0.69
C LEU A 154 10.15 12.25 -0.63
N THR A 155 10.18 10.91 -0.58
CA THR A 155 9.88 10.06 -1.74
C THR A 155 8.44 10.28 -2.20
N LEU A 156 7.47 10.19 -1.29
CA LEU A 156 6.06 10.44 -1.61
C LEU A 156 5.85 11.86 -2.17
N GLN A 157 6.52 12.87 -1.61
CA GLN A 157 6.46 14.25 -2.12
C GLN A 157 6.91 14.34 -3.58
N THR A 158 7.99 13.66 -3.92
CA THR A 158 8.52 13.66 -5.29
C THR A 158 7.50 13.05 -6.25
N ASP A 159 6.92 11.90 -5.91
CA ASP A 159 5.92 11.22 -6.72
C ASP A 159 4.60 12.00 -6.78
N TYR A 160 4.16 12.61 -5.68
CA TYR A 160 2.99 13.49 -5.66
C TYR A 160 3.15 14.71 -6.56
N ARG A 161 4.32 15.37 -6.50
CA ARG A 161 4.62 16.51 -7.39
C ARG A 161 4.60 16.09 -8.85
N GLN A 162 5.20 14.95 -9.17
CA GLN A 162 5.19 14.39 -10.52
C GLN A 162 3.77 14.08 -10.98
N ALA A 163 2.96 13.44 -10.13
CA ALA A 163 1.56 13.16 -10.42
C ALA A 163 0.79 14.46 -10.72
N CYS A 164 0.94 15.50 -9.89
CA CYS A 164 0.31 16.80 -10.13
C CYS A 164 0.75 17.45 -11.43
N GLN A 165 2.04 17.39 -11.76
CA GLN A 165 2.60 18.00 -12.99
C GLN A 165 2.17 17.25 -14.27
N SER A 166 1.82 15.98 -14.15
CA SER A 166 1.34 15.15 -15.28
C SER A 166 -0.15 15.28 -15.55
N MET A 167 -0.90 15.95 -14.66
CA MET A 167 -2.34 16.12 -14.82
C MET A 167 -2.66 17.02 -16.03
N SER A 168 -3.51 16.54 -16.92
CA SER A 168 -4.07 17.31 -18.04
C SER A 168 -5.47 17.85 -17.73
N GLU A 169 -6.16 17.26 -16.76
CA GLU A 169 -7.53 17.58 -16.38
C GLU A 169 -7.69 17.50 -14.86
N ASP A 170 -8.76 18.09 -14.33
CA ASP A 170 -9.13 17.97 -12.92
C ASP A 170 -9.46 16.52 -12.58
N VAL A 171 -8.98 16.05 -11.43
CA VAL A 171 -9.23 14.69 -10.96
C VAL A 171 -10.35 14.70 -9.92
N SER A 172 -11.40 13.91 -10.14
CA SER A 172 -12.46 13.71 -9.15
C SER A 172 -11.95 12.92 -7.97
N LEU A 173 -12.11 13.45 -6.76
CA LEU A 173 -11.75 12.74 -5.54
C LEU A 173 -12.91 11.84 -5.06
N PRO A 174 -12.63 10.69 -4.44
CA PRO A 174 -13.66 9.80 -3.90
C PRO A 174 -14.30 10.34 -2.61
N ILE A 175 -14.29 11.65 -2.40
CA ILE A 175 -14.76 12.33 -1.18
C ILE A 175 -15.62 13.52 -1.60
N ASN A 176 -16.84 13.61 -1.04
CA ASN A 176 -17.71 14.80 -1.11
C ASN A 176 -17.97 15.35 -2.52
N LYS A 177 -17.81 14.56 -3.58
CA LYS A 177 -18.02 14.98 -4.98
C LYS A 177 -17.20 16.22 -5.35
N VAL A 178 -16.01 16.38 -4.78
CA VAL A 178 -15.08 17.47 -5.12
C VAL A 178 -14.05 17.00 -6.14
N ARG A 179 -13.44 17.97 -6.82
CA ARG A 179 -12.34 17.72 -7.77
C ARG A 179 -11.06 18.38 -7.27
N PHE A 180 -9.94 17.79 -7.62
CA PHE A 180 -8.64 18.40 -7.42
C PHE A 180 -8.15 19.00 -8.72
N HIS A 181 -7.86 20.28 -8.69
CA HIS A 181 -7.25 21.06 -9.77
C HIS A 181 -5.82 21.43 -9.40
N TYR A 182 -4.88 21.28 -10.32
CA TYR A 182 -3.50 21.69 -10.12
C TYR A 182 -3.08 22.77 -11.11
N ASP A 183 -2.79 23.96 -10.59
CA ASP A 183 -2.21 25.07 -11.36
C ASP A 183 -0.70 24.82 -11.55
N THR A 184 -0.32 24.37 -12.74
CA THR A 184 1.07 23.99 -13.06
C THR A 184 2.01 25.20 -13.11
N LEU A 185 1.52 26.40 -13.43
CA LEU A 185 2.33 27.62 -13.49
C LEU A 185 2.70 28.11 -12.09
N ASN A 186 1.71 28.12 -11.19
CA ASN A 186 1.89 28.59 -9.82
C ASN A 186 2.22 27.44 -8.85
N GLN A 187 2.18 26.18 -9.29
CA GLN A 187 2.37 24.95 -8.50
C GLN A 187 1.42 24.86 -7.29
N ILE A 188 0.17 25.28 -7.48
CA ILE A 188 -0.85 25.34 -6.42
C ILE A 188 -1.95 24.32 -6.68
N GLY A 189 -2.17 23.42 -5.71
CA GLY A 189 -3.33 22.55 -5.68
C GLY A 189 -4.57 23.23 -5.11
N ARG A 190 -5.73 22.98 -5.71
CA ARG A 190 -7.02 23.51 -5.31
C ARG A 190 -8.06 22.42 -5.24
N ILE A 191 -8.92 22.48 -4.25
CA ILE A 191 -10.14 21.66 -4.16
C ILE A 191 -11.28 22.49 -4.74
N VAL A 192 -11.94 21.93 -5.74
CA VAL A 192 -13.06 22.54 -6.47
C VAL A 192 -14.35 21.82 -6.09
N ALA A 193 -15.23 22.49 -5.37
CA ALA A 193 -16.59 22.06 -5.05
C ALA A 193 -17.60 22.72 -6.03
N SER A 194 -18.89 22.40 -5.87
CA SER A 194 -19.95 22.96 -6.73
C SER A 194 -20.14 24.46 -6.57
N ASP A 195 -19.84 25.00 -5.39
CA ASP A 195 -20.17 26.38 -4.97
C ASP A 195 -18.93 27.18 -4.56
N HIS A 196 -17.77 26.53 -4.36
CA HIS A 196 -16.54 27.22 -3.96
C HIS A 196 -15.29 26.50 -4.41
N THR A 197 -14.17 27.21 -4.36
CA THR A 197 -12.82 26.67 -4.59
C THR A 197 -11.91 27.11 -3.45
N VAL A 198 -11.15 26.16 -2.89
CA VAL A 198 -10.21 26.42 -1.81
C VAL A 198 -8.84 25.84 -2.12
N ARG A 199 -7.77 26.50 -1.71
CA ARG A 199 -6.41 25.92 -1.80
C ARG A 199 -6.31 24.69 -0.91
N ILE A 200 -5.54 23.68 -1.35
CA ILE A 200 -5.41 22.40 -0.61
C ILE A 200 -4.86 22.62 0.81
N ASP A 201 -3.94 23.57 1.01
CA ASP A 201 -3.37 23.93 2.32
C ASP A 201 -4.39 24.58 3.28
N LYS A 202 -5.56 25.00 2.78
CA LYS A 202 -6.68 25.59 3.53
C LYS A 202 -7.92 24.68 3.55
N ALA A 203 -7.86 23.54 2.90
CA ALA A 203 -8.94 22.56 2.89
C ALA A 203 -9.01 21.81 4.23
N SER A 204 -10.07 21.00 4.42
CA SER A 204 -10.20 20.16 5.62
C SER A 204 -9.05 19.15 5.73
N SER A 205 -8.71 18.74 6.95
CA SER A 205 -7.63 17.78 7.21
C SER A 205 -7.82 16.45 6.48
N GLY A 206 -9.06 15.99 6.31
CA GLY A 206 -9.38 14.80 5.52
C GLY A 206 -9.01 14.95 4.05
N LEU A 207 -9.33 16.07 3.41
CA LEU A 207 -8.93 16.36 2.04
C LEU A 207 -7.41 16.54 1.92
N GLN A 208 -6.77 17.18 2.91
CA GLN A 208 -5.31 17.31 2.94
C GLN A 208 -4.59 15.96 3.04
N SER A 209 -5.16 14.98 3.75
CA SER A 209 -4.60 13.62 3.87
C SER A 209 -4.91 12.75 2.66
N ALA A 210 -6.14 12.76 2.16
CA ALA A 210 -6.56 11.87 1.08
C ALA A 210 -6.08 12.31 -0.31
N THR A 211 -5.93 13.62 -0.56
CA THR A 211 -5.54 14.11 -1.89
C THR A 211 -4.15 13.63 -2.33
N PRO A 212 -3.07 13.78 -1.52
CA PRO A 212 -1.76 13.27 -1.92
C PRO A 212 -1.76 11.75 -2.13
N LEU A 213 -2.47 11.01 -1.31
CA LEU A 213 -2.64 9.57 -1.46
C LEU A 213 -3.30 9.23 -2.80
N TYR A 214 -4.49 9.77 -3.05
CA TYR A 214 -5.28 9.40 -4.21
C TYR A 214 -4.66 9.85 -5.53
N ILE A 215 -4.16 11.09 -5.60
CA ILE A 215 -3.53 11.64 -6.82
C ILE A 215 -2.28 10.85 -7.20
N THR A 216 -1.42 10.53 -6.23
CA THR A 216 -0.21 9.74 -6.48
C THR A 216 -0.56 8.31 -6.89
N LEU A 217 -1.48 7.68 -6.17
CA LEU A 217 -1.91 6.31 -6.45
C LEU A 217 -2.53 6.17 -7.84
N ASN A 218 -3.46 7.08 -8.19
CA ASN A 218 -4.11 7.08 -9.50
C ASN A 218 -3.09 7.26 -10.62
N HIS A 219 -2.14 8.19 -10.46
CA HIS A 219 -1.06 8.40 -11.42
C HIS A 219 -0.19 7.14 -11.60
N LEU A 220 0.24 6.52 -10.50
CA LEU A 220 1.05 5.30 -10.55
C LEU A 220 0.28 4.13 -11.19
N TYR A 221 -1.01 4.00 -10.90
CA TYR A 221 -1.88 3.01 -11.54
C TYR A 221 -1.98 3.24 -13.05
N GLU A 222 -2.22 4.47 -13.48
CA GLU A 222 -2.30 4.83 -14.90
C GLU A 222 -0.99 4.52 -15.64
N CYS A 223 0.15 4.87 -15.04
CA CYS A 223 1.47 4.60 -15.64
C CYS A 223 1.81 3.11 -15.66
N THR A 224 1.54 2.38 -14.57
CA THR A 224 1.98 0.99 -14.42
C THR A 224 1.02 -0.01 -15.06
N CYS A 225 -0.29 0.20 -14.87
CA CYS A 225 -1.30 -0.77 -15.27
C CYS A 225 -1.98 -0.41 -16.60
N LEU A 226 -2.12 0.89 -16.93
CA LEU A 226 -2.74 1.34 -18.17
C LEU A 226 -1.74 1.80 -19.25
N GLY A 227 -0.45 1.80 -18.93
CA GLY A 227 0.60 2.17 -19.88
C GLY A 227 0.57 3.63 -20.32
N LYS A 228 -0.06 4.53 -19.56
CA LYS A 228 -0.04 5.97 -19.87
C LYS A 228 1.39 6.50 -19.70
N GLN A 229 1.94 7.08 -20.76
CA GLN A 229 3.22 7.76 -20.67
C GLN A 229 3.08 9.05 -19.87
N SER A 230 3.89 9.19 -18.83
CA SER A 230 3.98 10.45 -18.10
C SER A 230 4.84 11.44 -18.87
N ASN A 231 4.29 12.59 -19.23
CA ASN A 231 5.02 13.68 -19.90
C ASN A 231 6.14 14.31 -19.05
N THR A 232 6.24 13.93 -17.78
CA THR A 232 7.14 14.57 -16.80
C THR A 232 8.23 13.66 -16.24
N THR A 233 8.20 12.38 -16.50
CA THR A 233 9.25 11.44 -16.07
C THR A 233 10.49 11.55 -16.96
N LYS A 234 11.27 12.62 -16.81
CA LYS A 234 12.56 12.71 -17.50
C LYS A 234 13.58 11.63 -17.11
N ALA A 235 13.45 11.02 -15.94
CA ALA A 235 14.29 9.88 -15.54
C ALA A 235 13.68 8.53 -16.01
N THR A 236 12.38 8.29 -15.81
CA THR A 236 11.67 7.12 -16.34
C THR A 236 11.45 7.24 -17.86
N SER A 237 11.19 8.44 -18.40
CA SER A 237 11.11 8.62 -19.85
C SER A 237 12.45 8.50 -20.54
N LYS A 238 13.57 8.90 -19.92
CA LYS A 238 14.92 8.61 -20.47
C LYS A 238 15.24 7.10 -20.42
N GLU A 239 14.89 6.40 -19.34
CA GLU A 239 15.01 4.95 -19.29
C GLU A 239 14.07 4.28 -20.30
N GLN A 240 12.80 4.69 -20.33
CA GLN A 240 11.82 4.17 -21.29
C GLN A 240 12.23 4.52 -22.74
N GLU A 241 12.58 5.77 -23.00
CA GLU A 241 13.09 6.19 -24.32
C GLU A 241 14.40 5.49 -24.71
N THR A 242 15.23 5.16 -23.72
CA THR A 242 16.46 4.38 -23.93
C THR A 242 16.13 2.92 -24.19
N ILE A 243 15.15 2.35 -23.48
CA ILE A 243 14.65 1.00 -23.71
C ILE A 243 13.97 0.91 -25.07
N ASP A 244 13.07 1.85 -25.40
CA ASP A 244 12.38 1.89 -26.69
C ASP A 244 13.35 2.06 -27.86
N LYS A 245 14.34 2.96 -27.75
CA LYS A 245 15.43 3.11 -28.74
C LYS A 245 16.24 1.82 -28.88
N ARG A 246 16.48 1.12 -27.78
CA ARG A 246 17.25 -0.13 -27.79
C ARG A 246 16.44 -1.29 -28.36
N ILE A 247 15.15 -1.37 -28.05
CA ILE A 247 14.21 -2.31 -28.69
C ILE A 247 14.14 -2.02 -30.18
N HIS A 248 13.98 -0.76 -30.56
CA HIS A 248 13.92 -0.37 -31.98
C HIS A 248 15.21 -0.68 -32.73
N SER A 249 16.37 -0.43 -32.12
CA SER A 249 17.67 -0.81 -32.70
C SER A 249 17.83 -2.33 -32.85
N LEU A 250 17.35 -3.11 -31.89
CA LEU A 250 17.38 -4.59 -31.97
C LEU A 250 16.43 -5.13 -33.03
N LEU A 251 15.29 -4.47 -33.28
CA LEU A 251 14.36 -4.85 -34.33
C LEU A 251 14.93 -4.58 -35.74
N LEU A 252 15.80 -3.59 -35.88
CA LEU A 252 16.42 -3.20 -37.15
C LEU A 252 17.81 -3.82 -37.39
N ASP A 253 18.35 -4.59 -36.43
CA ASP A 253 19.67 -5.21 -36.53
C ASP A 253 19.56 -6.58 -37.19
N ASP A 254 19.89 -6.62 -38.48
CA ASP A 254 19.89 -7.85 -39.30
C ASP A 254 21.02 -8.82 -38.94
N THR A 255 21.95 -8.45 -38.07
CA THR A 255 23.09 -9.31 -37.65
C THR A 255 22.70 -10.24 -36.49
N ILE A 256 21.56 -10.03 -35.86
CA ILE A 256 21.08 -10.80 -34.71
C ILE A 256 20.00 -11.79 -35.17
N ASP A 257 20.17 -13.06 -34.85
CA ASP A 257 19.17 -14.09 -35.12
C ASP A 257 17.87 -13.83 -34.33
N ASP A 258 16.74 -14.30 -34.86
CA ASP A 258 15.39 -14.02 -34.31
C ASP A 258 15.21 -14.56 -32.88
N THR A 259 15.89 -15.64 -32.50
CA THR A 259 15.83 -16.22 -31.16
C THR A 259 16.53 -15.32 -30.16
N THR A 260 17.76 -14.89 -30.48
CA THR A 260 18.52 -13.94 -29.65
C THR A 260 17.84 -12.58 -29.59
N ARG A 261 17.30 -12.10 -30.71
CA ARG A 261 16.51 -10.86 -30.78
C ARG A 261 15.31 -10.91 -29.83
N SER A 262 14.52 -11.99 -29.89
CA SER A 262 13.36 -12.20 -29.03
C SER A 262 13.74 -12.26 -27.54
N LEU A 263 14.84 -12.90 -27.19
CA LEU A 263 15.37 -12.96 -25.82
C LEU A 263 15.84 -11.59 -25.31
N LEU A 264 16.49 -10.79 -26.16
CA LEU A 264 16.95 -9.44 -25.80
C LEU A 264 15.77 -8.47 -25.61
N ILE A 265 14.77 -8.52 -26.51
CA ILE A 265 13.54 -7.73 -26.39
C ILE A 265 12.77 -8.13 -25.13
N LYS A 266 12.66 -9.41 -24.83
CA LYS A 266 12.05 -9.92 -23.60
C LYS A 266 12.77 -9.39 -22.37
N LYS A 267 14.12 -9.48 -22.31
CA LYS A 267 14.91 -8.92 -21.21
C LYS A 267 14.74 -7.41 -21.03
N LEU A 268 14.58 -6.66 -22.13
CA LEU A 268 14.33 -5.21 -22.06
C LEU A 268 12.89 -4.92 -21.58
N SER A 269 11.89 -5.68 -22.06
CA SER A 269 10.51 -5.54 -21.61
C SER A 269 10.30 -5.99 -20.15
N ASP A 270 11.11 -6.91 -19.65
CA ASP A 270 11.12 -7.32 -18.25
C ASP A 270 11.62 -6.20 -17.31
N ASN A 271 12.20 -5.15 -17.86
CA ASN A 271 12.60 -3.96 -17.11
C ASN A 271 11.47 -2.95 -16.85
N ILE A 272 10.25 -3.17 -17.34
CA ILE A 272 9.09 -2.32 -17.09
C ILE A 272 8.35 -2.82 -15.84
N ASN A 273 7.89 -1.90 -14.98
CA ASN A 273 7.03 -2.27 -13.85
C ASN A 273 5.70 -2.80 -14.40
N LYS A 274 5.27 -3.97 -13.93
CA LYS A 274 4.09 -4.69 -14.45
C LYS A 274 2.96 -4.80 -13.46
N ARG A 275 3.23 -4.49 -12.18
CA ARG A 275 2.24 -4.51 -11.10
C ARG A 275 2.49 -3.39 -10.10
N LEU A 276 1.45 -3.01 -9.37
CA LEU A 276 1.50 -2.00 -8.33
C LEU A 276 1.44 -2.66 -6.95
N ILE A 277 2.34 -2.27 -6.05
CA ILE A 277 2.27 -2.61 -4.63
C ILE A 277 2.11 -1.32 -3.86
N SER A 278 0.92 -1.12 -3.29
CA SER A 278 0.57 0.05 -2.49
C SER A 278 0.58 -0.30 -1.02
N ILE A 279 1.38 0.43 -0.24
CA ILE A 279 1.54 0.23 1.20
C ILE A 279 1.15 1.53 1.89
N ILE A 280 0.03 1.52 2.64
CA ILE A 280 -0.63 2.73 3.11
C ILE A 280 -0.79 2.69 4.63
N GLU A 281 -0.28 3.68 5.35
CA GLU A 281 -0.61 3.85 6.75
C GLU A 281 -1.91 4.65 6.89
N GLU A 282 -2.86 4.11 7.66
CA GLU A 282 -4.10 4.76 8.06
C GLU A 282 -4.80 5.50 6.90
N PRO A 283 -5.29 4.79 5.85
CA PRO A 283 -5.98 5.44 4.73
C PRO A 283 -7.23 6.21 5.17
N GLU A 284 -7.82 5.84 6.30
CA GLU A 284 -8.98 6.50 6.93
C GLU A 284 -8.67 7.81 7.65
N GLN A 285 -7.41 8.21 7.74
CA GLN A 285 -6.98 9.33 8.57
C GLN A 285 -7.76 10.63 8.29
N ASN A 286 -8.35 11.20 9.36
CA ASN A 286 -9.15 12.43 9.32
C ASN A 286 -10.40 12.35 8.42
N LEU A 287 -10.88 11.17 8.06
CA LEU A 287 -12.07 10.97 7.23
C LEU A 287 -13.29 10.57 8.06
N PHE A 288 -14.46 11.11 7.69
CA PHE A 288 -15.75 10.63 8.16
C PHE A 288 -16.05 9.23 7.59
N PRO A 289 -16.80 8.36 8.29
CA PRO A 289 -17.05 6.98 7.84
C PRO A 289 -17.51 6.81 6.39
N ASP A 290 -18.43 7.62 5.90
CA ASP A 290 -18.88 7.61 4.49
C ASP A 290 -17.72 7.89 3.50
N SER A 291 -16.78 8.73 3.88
CA SER A 291 -15.58 9.01 3.08
C SER A 291 -14.54 7.89 3.18
N GLN A 292 -14.43 7.23 4.35
CA GLN A 292 -13.58 6.05 4.53
C GLN A 292 -14.01 4.93 3.59
N GLU A 293 -15.33 4.67 3.49
CA GLU A 293 -15.91 3.69 2.57
C GLU A 293 -15.50 3.95 1.12
N LYS A 294 -15.73 5.15 0.63
CA LYS A 294 -15.43 5.52 -0.76
C LYS A 294 -13.94 5.47 -1.07
N VAL A 295 -13.11 5.95 -0.14
CA VAL A 295 -11.65 5.85 -0.28
C VAL A 295 -11.21 4.39 -0.31
N LEU A 296 -11.70 3.53 0.58
CA LEU A 296 -11.36 2.12 0.60
C LEU A 296 -11.72 1.42 -0.72
N TYR A 297 -12.94 1.65 -1.23
CA TYR A 297 -13.36 1.04 -2.49
C TYR A 297 -12.48 1.48 -3.67
N GLU A 298 -12.07 2.74 -3.71
CA GLU A 298 -11.13 3.20 -4.72
C GLU A 298 -9.72 2.60 -4.55
N LEU A 299 -9.25 2.44 -3.32
CA LEU A 299 -7.97 1.76 -3.04
C LEU A 299 -8.00 0.31 -3.51
N ILE A 300 -9.08 -0.42 -3.23
CA ILE A 300 -9.26 -1.80 -3.71
C ILE A 300 -9.29 -1.82 -5.24
N ARG A 301 -10.03 -0.92 -5.87
CA ARG A 301 -10.14 -0.82 -7.33
C ARG A 301 -8.79 -0.58 -8.00
N LEU A 302 -7.97 0.29 -7.45
CA LEU A 302 -6.68 0.68 -8.03
C LEU A 302 -5.54 -0.29 -7.65
N SER A 303 -5.54 -0.80 -6.42
CA SER A 303 -4.37 -1.47 -5.85
C SER A 303 -4.57 -2.94 -5.49
N ALA A 304 -5.79 -3.47 -5.55
CA ALA A 304 -6.08 -4.87 -5.23
C ALA A 304 -6.73 -5.63 -6.39
N GLN A 305 -6.59 -5.11 -7.62
CA GLN A 305 -7.08 -5.76 -8.84
C GLN A 305 -5.93 -6.41 -9.61
N ALA A 306 -6.23 -7.44 -10.41
CA ALA A 306 -5.26 -8.21 -11.20
C ALA A 306 -4.12 -8.76 -10.32
N ASP A 307 -2.88 -8.47 -10.67
CA ASP A 307 -1.67 -8.87 -9.91
C ASP A 307 -1.15 -7.77 -8.98
N ASN A 308 -1.89 -6.67 -8.82
CA ASN A 308 -1.57 -5.60 -7.88
C ASN A 308 -1.79 -6.06 -6.44
N GLN A 309 -1.19 -5.34 -5.49
CA GLN A 309 -1.28 -5.66 -4.08
C GLN A 309 -1.51 -4.39 -3.24
N LEU A 310 -2.39 -4.50 -2.26
CA LEU A 310 -2.70 -3.45 -1.30
C LEU A 310 -2.41 -3.94 0.12
N LEU A 311 -1.54 -3.24 0.82
CA LEU A 311 -1.35 -3.43 2.26
C LEU A 311 -1.67 -2.13 2.97
N PHE A 312 -2.39 -2.20 4.07
CA PHE A 312 -2.58 -1.01 4.90
C PHE A 312 -2.73 -1.31 6.39
N THR A 313 -2.48 -0.28 7.19
CA THR A 313 -2.74 -0.30 8.62
C THR A 313 -4.01 0.47 8.94
N THR A 314 -4.78 0.06 9.94
CA THR A 314 -6.01 0.77 10.32
C THR A 314 -6.27 0.72 11.82
N HIS A 315 -6.92 1.78 12.31
CA HIS A 315 -7.53 1.88 13.64
C HIS A 315 -9.07 1.96 13.57
N SER A 316 -9.64 1.93 12.34
CA SER A 316 -11.05 2.11 12.13
C SER A 316 -11.79 0.76 12.03
N PRO A 317 -12.79 0.50 12.87
CA PRO A 317 -13.66 -0.66 12.71
C PRO A 317 -14.43 -0.61 11.38
N TYR A 318 -14.73 0.57 10.88
CA TYR A 318 -15.43 0.74 9.61
C TYR A 318 -14.67 0.15 8.43
N MET A 319 -13.34 0.29 8.41
CA MET A 319 -12.51 -0.27 7.33
C MET A 319 -12.65 -1.79 7.24
N ILE A 320 -12.69 -2.48 8.38
CA ILE A 320 -12.89 -3.95 8.41
C ILE A 320 -14.29 -4.29 7.90
N ASN A 321 -15.31 -3.59 8.37
CA ASN A 321 -16.70 -3.84 7.98
C ASN A 321 -16.94 -3.59 6.47
N PHE A 322 -16.33 -2.55 5.89
CA PHE A 322 -16.41 -2.29 4.45
C PHE A 322 -15.68 -3.35 3.60
N ILE A 323 -14.58 -3.93 4.12
CA ILE A 323 -13.93 -5.07 3.47
C ILE A 323 -14.87 -6.29 3.45
N MET A 324 -15.57 -6.56 4.57
CA MET A 324 -16.56 -7.64 4.62
C MET A 324 -17.66 -7.44 3.57
N LEU A 325 -18.15 -6.20 3.39
CA LEU A 325 -19.10 -5.87 2.32
C LEU A 325 -18.51 -6.10 0.93
N ALA A 326 -17.24 -5.69 0.69
CA ALA A 326 -16.58 -5.89 -0.58
C ALA A 326 -16.40 -7.40 -0.93
N ILE A 327 -16.11 -8.23 0.08
CA ILE A 327 -16.03 -9.69 -0.10
C ILE A 327 -17.42 -10.27 -0.37
N LYS A 328 -18.44 -9.86 0.40
CA LYS A 328 -19.82 -10.33 0.17
C LYS A 328 -20.35 -9.93 -1.21
N ALA A 329 -20.07 -8.70 -1.65
CA ALA A 329 -20.41 -8.26 -3.00
C ALA A 329 -19.77 -9.14 -4.07
N PHE A 330 -18.49 -9.52 -3.91
CA PHE A 330 -17.82 -10.47 -4.81
C PHE A 330 -18.56 -11.81 -4.86
N GLN A 331 -18.84 -12.43 -3.72
CA GLN A 331 -19.54 -13.72 -3.62
C GLN A 331 -20.92 -13.67 -4.31
N VAL A 332 -21.72 -12.64 -3.99
CA VAL A 332 -23.06 -12.49 -4.55
C VAL A 332 -23.00 -12.20 -6.06
N ALA A 333 -22.02 -11.40 -6.53
CA ALA A 333 -21.85 -11.11 -7.95
C ALA A 333 -21.49 -12.35 -8.79
N GLN A 334 -20.88 -13.40 -8.20
CA GLN A 334 -20.59 -14.67 -8.87
C GLN A 334 -21.86 -15.50 -9.15
N ILE A 335 -22.89 -15.37 -8.34
CA ILE A 335 -24.13 -16.14 -8.44
C ILE A 335 -25.31 -15.34 -9.01
N ALA A 336 -25.27 -14.00 -8.95
CA ALA A 336 -26.32 -13.13 -9.48
C ALA A 336 -26.35 -13.16 -11.01
N THR A 337 -27.43 -13.70 -11.58
CA THR A 337 -27.64 -13.80 -13.03
C THR A 337 -28.50 -12.64 -13.55
N ASP A 338 -29.34 -12.04 -12.72
CA ASP A 338 -30.22 -10.93 -13.10
C ASP A 338 -29.43 -9.60 -13.18
N ALA A 339 -29.66 -8.85 -14.27
CA ALA A 339 -29.00 -7.55 -14.48
C ALA A 339 -29.40 -6.50 -13.42
N LYS A 340 -30.66 -6.55 -12.92
CA LYS A 340 -31.13 -5.65 -11.87
C LYS A 340 -30.44 -5.92 -10.54
N ASP A 341 -30.27 -7.20 -10.20
CA ASP A 341 -29.54 -7.58 -8.98
C ASP A 341 -28.07 -7.16 -9.07
N ARG A 342 -27.41 -7.35 -10.20
CA ARG A 342 -26.04 -6.88 -10.44
C ARG A 342 -25.93 -5.36 -10.33
N GLN A 343 -26.91 -4.61 -10.84
CA GLN A 343 -26.95 -3.16 -10.67
C GLN A 343 -27.16 -2.76 -9.19
N THR A 344 -27.96 -3.51 -8.46
CA THR A 344 -28.16 -3.28 -7.02
C THR A 344 -26.86 -3.52 -6.25
N ILE A 345 -26.13 -4.62 -6.55
CA ILE A 345 -24.82 -4.90 -5.96
C ILE A 345 -23.85 -3.74 -6.25
N ASP A 346 -23.75 -3.29 -7.49
CA ASP A 346 -22.88 -2.19 -7.91
C ASP A 346 -23.20 -0.85 -7.21
N THR A 347 -24.47 -0.66 -6.81
CA THR A 347 -24.91 0.51 -6.03
C THR A 347 -24.45 0.42 -4.56
N ILE A 348 -24.41 -0.80 -3.99
CA ILE A 348 -23.98 -1.03 -2.60
C ILE A 348 -22.46 -1.03 -2.51
N VAL A 349 -21.81 -1.81 -3.36
CA VAL A 349 -20.34 -1.88 -3.51
C VAL A 349 -20.01 -1.85 -4.99
N PRO A 350 -19.25 -0.86 -5.47
CA PRO A 350 -18.83 -0.85 -6.87
C PRO A 350 -18.18 -2.17 -7.26
N LEU A 351 -18.67 -2.83 -8.31
CA LEU A 351 -18.18 -4.16 -8.72
C LEU A 351 -16.67 -4.20 -8.99
N GLY A 352 -16.10 -3.06 -9.43
CA GLY A 352 -14.65 -2.91 -9.55
C GLY A 352 -13.89 -2.95 -8.22
N SER A 353 -14.59 -2.83 -7.08
CA SER A 353 -14.02 -2.86 -5.73
C SER A 353 -14.39 -4.15 -4.98
N ALA A 354 -15.19 -5.04 -5.59
CA ALA A 354 -15.47 -6.36 -5.04
C ALA A 354 -14.20 -7.23 -5.09
N ILE A 355 -13.92 -7.95 -4.00
CA ILE A 355 -12.69 -8.73 -3.84
C ILE A 355 -12.98 -10.13 -3.32
N ASP A 356 -12.24 -11.11 -3.85
CA ASP A 356 -12.28 -12.50 -3.40
C ASP A 356 -11.72 -12.62 -1.98
N GLY A 357 -12.51 -13.18 -1.05
CA GLY A 357 -12.13 -13.32 0.35
C GLY A 357 -10.92 -14.21 0.58
N GLU A 358 -10.66 -15.20 -0.29
CA GLU A 358 -9.44 -16.03 -0.22
C GLU A 358 -8.16 -15.19 -0.38
N LYS A 359 -8.25 -14.06 -1.10
CA LYS A 359 -7.15 -13.14 -1.38
C LYS A 359 -6.97 -12.04 -0.34
N VAL A 360 -7.76 -12.08 0.73
CA VAL A 360 -7.73 -11.09 1.81
C VAL A 360 -7.14 -11.72 3.07
N SER A 361 -6.23 -11.03 3.74
CA SER A 361 -5.74 -11.38 5.08
C SER A 361 -5.88 -10.16 6.00
N ILE A 362 -6.47 -10.36 7.17
CA ILE A 362 -6.56 -9.33 8.21
C ILE A 362 -5.87 -9.84 9.45
N TYR A 363 -4.85 -9.12 9.90
CA TYR A 363 -4.06 -9.42 11.08
C TYR A 363 -4.34 -8.40 12.17
N GLN A 364 -4.62 -8.88 13.37
CA GLN A 364 -4.80 -8.08 14.57
C GLN A 364 -3.56 -8.18 15.44
N ILE A 365 -3.07 -7.03 15.93
CA ILE A 365 -1.91 -6.96 16.82
C ILE A 365 -2.38 -6.45 18.16
N ASP A 366 -2.11 -7.19 19.22
CA ASP A 366 -2.45 -6.85 20.60
C ASP A 366 -1.41 -5.90 21.25
N LEU A 367 -1.68 -5.50 22.50
CA LEU A 367 -0.79 -4.62 23.25
C LEU A 367 0.51 -5.29 23.66
N GLU A 368 0.53 -6.61 23.74
CA GLU A 368 1.68 -7.43 24.08
C GLU A 368 2.60 -7.67 22.88
N GLY A 369 2.17 -7.24 21.66
CA GLY A 369 2.93 -7.40 20.43
C GLY A 369 2.80 -8.77 19.79
N ASN A 370 1.75 -9.54 20.17
CA ASN A 370 1.39 -10.78 19.50
C ASN A 370 0.48 -10.49 18.30
N ILE A 371 0.57 -11.33 17.28
CA ILE A 371 -0.19 -11.17 16.05
C ILE A 371 -1.10 -12.38 15.87
N CYS A 372 -2.37 -12.14 15.57
CA CYS A 372 -3.30 -13.17 15.14
C CYS A 372 -4.00 -12.78 13.85
N GLN A 373 -4.33 -13.75 13.02
CA GLN A 373 -5.17 -13.53 11.85
C GLN A 373 -6.63 -13.62 12.27
N LEU A 374 -7.48 -12.69 11.81
CA LEU A 374 -8.92 -12.77 12.06
C LEU A 374 -9.48 -14.04 11.40
N PRO A 375 -10.21 -14.85 12.17
CA PRO A 375 -10.88 -16.03 11.63
C PRO A 375 -11.84 -15.66 10.50
N LYS A 376 -12.01 -16.54 9.54
CA LYS A 376 -12.97 -16.37 8.44
C LYS A 376 -14.08 -17.43 8.53
N TYR A 377 -15.29 -17.00 8.20
CA TYR A 377 -16.40 -17.89 7.90
C TYR A 377 -16.86 -17.66 6.46
N GLU A 378 -16.86 -18.69 5.62
CA GLU A 378 -17.12 -18.59 4.18
C GLU A 378 -16.27 -17.46 3.53
N ASP A 379 -14.98 -17.42 3.83
CA ASP A 379 -13.99 -16.44 3.39
C ASP A 379 -14.22 -15.00 3.84
N ILE A 380 -15.26 -14.72 4.60
CA ILE A 380 -15.54 -13.42 5.21
C ILE A 380 -14.85 -13.36 6.57
N PRO A 381 -14.01 -12.38 6.85
CA PRO A 381 -13.42 -12.17 8.17
C PRO A 381 -14.51 -11.94 9.22
N THR A 382 -14.29 -12.43 10.45
CA THR A 382 -15.23 -12.23 11.56
C THR A 382 -15.36 -10.76 11.93
N ASP A 383 -16.54 -10.34 12.35
CA ASP A 383 -16.80 -9.06 13.00
C ASP A 383 -16.35 -9.03 14.47
N ASP A 384 -16.09 -10.20 15.07
CA ASP A 384 -15.52 -10.33 16.41
C ASP A 384 -14.01 -10.00 16.37
N ASN A 385 -13.72 -8.72 16.44
CA ASN A 385 -12.37 -8.18 16.49
C ASN A 385 -12.27 -7.08 17.55
N TYR A 386 -11.06 -6.76 17.97
CA TYR A 386 -10.80 -5.79 19.02
C TYR A 386 -11.46 -4.42 18.79
N LEU A 387 -11.50 -3.94 17.54
CA LEU A 387 -12.05 -2.64 17.20
C LEU A 387 -13.59 -2.62 17.37
N ASN A 388 -14.28 -3.69 16.93
CA ASN A 388 -15.73 -3.85 17.12
C ASN A 388 -16.09 -4.12 18.58
N THR A 389 -15.28 -4.89 19.30
CA THR A 389 -15.48 -5.18 20.73
C THR A 389 -15.51 -3.90 21.57
N ILE A 390 -14.70 -2.89 21.25
CA ILE A 390 -14.73 -1.60 21.95
C ILE A 390 -16.09 -0.92 21.79
N LEU A 391 -16.70 -0.95 20.60
CA LEU A 391 -18.03 -0.40 20.35
C LEU A 391 -19.10 -1.14 21.13
N MET A 392 -19.06 -2.48 21.14
CA MET A 392 -20.00 -3.32 21.89
C MET A 392 -19.89 -3.05 23.40
N ASN A 393 -18.69 -3.00 23.94
CA ASN A 393 -18.45 -2.72 25.36
C ASN A 393 -18.98 -1.34 25.78
N THR A 394 -18.97 -0.35 24.91
CA THR A 394 -19.54 0.98 25.17
C THR A 394 -21.05 0.89 25.37
N ASN A 395 -21.75 0.11 24.54
CA ASN A 395 -23.18 -0.12 24.66
C ASN A 395 -23.53 -0.87 25.96
N THR A 396 -22.73 -1.90 26.32
CA THR A 396 -22.89 -2.64 27.57
C THR A 396 -22.74 -1.71 28.78
N LYS A 397 -21.69 -0.90 28.84
CA LYS A 397 -21.50 0.08 29.92
C LYS A 397 -22.65 1.08 30.03
N TYR A 398 -23.21 1.50 28.89
CA TYR A 398 -24.40 2.35 28.90
C TYR A 398 -25.61 1.65 29.51
N SER A 399 -25.86 0.39 29.13
CA SER A 399 -26.92 -0.44 29.69
C SER A 399 -26.77 -0.62 31.20
N ASP A 400 -25.55 -0.91 31.68
CA ASP A 400 -25.25 -1.05 33.11
C ASP A 400 -25.59 0.24 33.89
N LEU A 401 -25.27 1.42 33.30
CA LEU A 401 -25.60 2.70 33.89
C LEU A 401 -27.13 2.95 33.96
N VAL A 402 -27.85 2.56 32.90
CA VAL A 402 -29.33 2.66 32.88
C VAL A 402 -29.93 1.72 33.93
N GLU A 403 -29.44 0.51 34.11
CA GLU A 403 -29.89 -0.40 35.17
C GLU A 403 -29.66 0.18 36.57
N ILE A 404 -28.52 0.86 36.78
CA ILE A 404 -28.26 1.56 38.05
C ILE A 404 -29.28 2.69 38.24
N GLN A 405 -29.51 3.52 37.22
CA GLN A 405 -30.49 4.61 37.30
C GLN A 405 -31.88 4.11 37.69
N MET A 406 -32.38 3.05 37.07
CA MET A 406 -33.67 2.43 37.34
C MET A 406 -33.85 1.94 38.80
N ARG A 407 -32.76 1.74 39.56
CA ARG A 407 -32.81 1.34 40.97
C ARG A 407 -33.06 2.53 41.90
N TYR A 408 -32.90 3.76 41.41
CA TYR A 408 -33.06 4.99 42.18
C TYR A 408 -34.27 5.82 41.74
N GLU A 409 -34.94 5.43 40.65
CA GLU A 409 -36.26 5.90 40.23
C GLU A 409 -37.39 5.02 40.81
#